data_cfbce22d1364dc79e129ef1967d4425d
#
_entry.id   cfbce22d1364dc79e129ef1967d4425d
#
_cell.length_a   1.000
_cell.length_b   1.000
_cell.length_c   1.000
_cell.angle_alpha   90.00
_cell.angle_beta   90.00
_cell.angle_gamma   90.00
#
_symmetry.space_group_name_H-M   'P 1'
#
loop_
_entity.id
_entity.type
_entity.pdbx_description
1 polymer ?
#
loop_
_entity_poly.entity_id
_entity_poly.type
_entity_poly.pdbx_seq_one_letter_code
_entity_poly.pdbx_strand_id
1 'polypeptide(L)'
;MIQLTQETKSGWCVVGVRGRADAEAADELENALRAALESHPKVAADLALLDYISSAGLRAVLQAARAAQAKNAEFAVCSLSPPVKKVFDMSGLHQILRIQGELPC
;
A
#
# COMPACT_ATOMS: atom_id res chain seq x y z
N MET A 1 8.78 12.39 -2.89
CA MET A 1 8.10 12.24 -4.18
C MET A 1 7.90 10.78 -4.52
N ILE A 2 6.71 10.42 -4.98
CA ILE A 2 6.41 9.06 -5.39
C ILE A 2 5.90 9.05 -6.83
N GLN A 3 6.01 7.89 -7.44
CA GLN A 3 5.40 7.62 -8.74
C GLN A 3 4.45 6.45 -8.53
N LEU A 4 3.27 6.57 -9.11
CA LEU A 4 2.22 5.59 -8.94
C LEU A 4 1.86 4.96 -10.27
N THR A 5 1.66 3.65 -10.26
CA THR A 5 1.16 2.91 -11.42
C THR A 5 -0.06 2.10 -10.98
N GLN A 6 -0.84 1.68 -11.93
CA GLN A 6 -2.02 0.87 -11.65
C GLN A 6 -2.22 -0.13 -12.75
N GLU A 7 -2.40 -1.39 -12.38
CA GLU A 7 -2.71 -2.44 -13.34
C GLU A 7 -3.60 -3.49 -12.70
N THR A 8 -4.29 -4.25 -13.51
CA THR A 8 -5.10 -5.37 -13.02
C THR A 8 -4.32 -6.66 -13.22
N LYS A 9 -4.24 -7.47 -12.16
CA LYS A 9 -3.48 -8.70 -12.19
C LYS A 9 -4.16 -9.74 -11.31
N SER A 10 -4.55 -10.85 -11.89
CA SER A 10 -5.20 -11.97 -11.19
C SER A 10 -6.42 -11.52 -10.37
N GLY A 11 -7.19 -10.58 -10.88
CA GLY A 11 -8.39 -10.08 -10.21
C GLY A 11 -8.13 -8.97 -9.20
N TRP A 12 -6.88 -8.58 -9.01
CA TRP A 12 -6.50 -7.50 -8.11
C TRP A 12 -6.16 -6.22 -8.88
N CYS A 13 -6.54 -5.09 -8.33
CA CYS A 13 -6.03 -3.81 -8.79
C CYS A 13 -4.73 -3.57 -8.05
N VAL A 14 -3.61 -3.63 -8.75
CA VAL A 14 -2.29 -3.48 -8.15
C VAL A 14 -1.82 -2.04 -8.34
N VAL A 15 -1.64 -1.34 -7.22
CA VAL A 15 -1.11 0.02 -7.22
C VAL A 15 0.38 -0.07 -6.89
N GLY A 16 1.22 0.17 -7.88
CA GLY A 16 2.66 0.20 -7.69
C GLY A 16 3.09 1.55 -7.16
N VAL A 17 3.93 1.54 -6.12
CA VAL A 17 4.43 2.76 -5.50
C VAL A 17 5.94 2.76 -5.58
N ARG A 18 6.51 3.80 -6.17
CA ARG A 18 7.94 3.90 -6.41
C ARG A 18 8.48 5.21 -5.86
N GLY A 19 9.68 5.17 -5.31
CA GLY A 19 10.36 6.35 -4.82
C GLY A 19 10.33 6.46 -3.32
N ARG A 20 9.92 7.62 -2.80
CA ARG A 20 9.94 7.92 -1.37
C ARG A 20 8.57 8.36 -0.89
N ALA A 21 7.98 7.58 0.00
CA ALA A 21 6.70 7.94 0.61
C ALA A 21 6.98 8.77 1.88
N ASP A 22 7.43 9.99 1.68
CA ASP A 22 7.70 10.92 2.76
C ASP A 22 6.41 11.65 3.17
N ALA A 23 6.52 12.58 4.10
CA ALA A 23 5.35 13.30 4.62
C ALA A 23 4.61 14.06 3.51
N GLU A 24 5.34 14.59 2.53
CA GLU A 24 4.72 15.34 1.44
C GLU A 24 3.96 14.45 0.48
N ALA A 25 4.41 13.20 0.30
CA ALA A 25 3.80 12.27 -0.63
C ALA A 25 2.66 11.46 0.01
N ALA A 26 2.51 11.51 1.33
CA ALA A 26 1.56 10.65 2.05
C ALA A 26 0.12 10.83 1.59
N ASP A 27 -0.31 12.07 1.37
CA ASP A 27 -1.69 12.33 0.94
C ASP A 27 -1.93 11.80 -0.47
N GLU A 28 -0.96 11.94 -1.35
CA GLU A 28 -1.07 11.40 -2.70
C GLU A 28 -1.20 9.89 -2.67
N LEU A 29 -0.42 9.23 -1.82
CA LEU A 29 -0.47 7.79 -1.66
C LEU A 29 -1.84 7.35 -1.12
N GLU A 30 -2.32 8.00 -0.07
CA GLU A 30 -3.60 7.65 0.51
C GLU A 30 -4.73 7.85 -0.49
N ASN A 31 -4.74 8.97 -1.19
CA ASN A 31 -5.78 9.28 -2.17
C ASN A 31 -5.80 8.26 -3.31
N ALA A 32 -4.62 7.84 -3.78
CA ALA A 32 -4.54 6.86 -4.85
C ALA A 32 -5.08 5.49 -4.41
N LEU A 33 -4.75 5.06 -3.20
CA LEU A 33 -5.22 3.78 -2.69
C LEU A 33 -6.73 3.82 -2.44
N ARG A 34 -7.25 4.91 -1.90
CA ARG A 34 -8.68 5.05 -1.67
C ARG A 34 -9.46 5.11 -2.98
N ALA A 35 -8.93 5.81 -3.97
CA ALA A 35 -9.57 5.87 -5.28
C ALA A 35 -9.64 4.48 -5.93
N ALA A 36 -8.57 3.70 -5.81
CA ALA A 36 -8.58 2.34 -6.32
C ALA A 36 -9.62 1.48 -5.62
N LEU A 37 -9.77 1.65 -4.31
CA LEU A 37 -10.76 0.90 -3.54
C LEU A 37 -12.20 1.27 -3.89
N GLU A 38 -12.44 2.46 -4.39
CA GLU A 38 -13.79 2.85 -4.82
C GLU A 38 -14.21 2.10 -6.09
N SER A 39 -13.25 1.72 -6.92
CA SER A 39 -13.52 1.10 -8.21
C SER A 39 -13.28 -0.39 -8.24
N HIS A 40 -12.60 -0.94 -7.23
CA HIS A 40 -12.19 -2.34 -7.24
C HIS A 40 -12.42 -2.99 -5.88
N PRO A 41 -12.91 -4.25 -5.86
CA PRO A 41 -13.12 -4.96 -4.59
C PRO A 41 -11.85 -5.52 -3.99
N LYS A 42 -10.76 -5.59 -4.76
CA LYS A 42 -9.49 -6.12 -4.31
C LYS A 42 -8.36 -5.20 -4.77
N VAL A 43 -7.67 -4.58 -3.83
CA VAL A 43 -6.56 -3.66 -4.12
C VAL A 43 -5.32 -4.12 -3.40
N ALA A 44 -4.21 -4.14 -4.12
CA ALA A 44 -2.91 -4.47 -3.55
C ALA A 44 -1.95 -3.29 -3.76
N ALA A 45 -1.22 -2.94 -2.72
CA ALA A 45 -0.16 -1.94 -2.82
C ALA A 45 1.17 -2.69 -2.99
N ASP A 46 1.81 -2.49 -4.13
CA ASP A 46 3.10 -3.10 -4.43
C ASP A 46 4.21 -2.11 -4.06
N LEU A 47 4.98 -2.45 -3.04
CA LEU A 47 6.00 -1.58 -2.49
C LEU A 47 7.42 -2.04 -2.81
N ALA A 48 7.58 -2.91 -3.81
CA ALA A 48 8.90 -3.44 -4.17
C ALA A 48 9.90 -2.36 -4.56
N LEU A 49 9.43 -1.30 -5.18
CA LEU A 49 10.29 -0.21 -5.67
C LEU A 49 10.24 1.03 -4.77
N LEU A 50 9.68 0.91 -3.60
CA LEU A 50 9.64 2.00 -2.63
C LEU A 50 10.92 1.97 -1.80
N ASP A 51 11.66 3.08 -1.80
CA ASP A 51 12.95 3.17 -1.11
C ASP A 51 12.83 3.61 0.34
N TYR A 52 11.73 4.27 0.68
CA TYR A 52 11.56 4.87 1.99
C TYR A 52 10.07 5.08 2.27
N ILE A 53 9.69 4.88 3.51
CA ILE A 53 8.35 5.21 3.96
C ILE A 53 8.43 5.91 5.32
N SER A 54 7.80 7.06 5.42
CA SER A 54 7.71 7.82 6.67
C SER A 54 6.55 7.34 7.53
N SER A 55 6.45 7.84 8.76
CA SER A 55 5.30 7.53 9.59
C SER A 55 4.00 8.03 8.96
N ALA A 56 4.04 9.16 8.25
CA ALA A 56 2.87 9.64 7.52
C ALA A 56 2.51 8.69 6.37
N GLY A 57 3.52 8.13 5.68
CA GLY A 57 3.28 7.13 4.64
C GLY A 57 2.69 5.85 5.20
N LEU A 58 3.17 5.41 6.35
CA LEU A 58 2.59 4.25 7.03
C LEU A 58 1.13 4.50 7.39
N ARG A 59 0.82 5.70 7.87
CA ARG A 59 -0.55 6.06 8.20
C ARG A 59 -1.43 6.04 6.95
N ALA A 60 -0.92 6.48 5.82
CA ALA A 60 -1.66 6.46 4.56
C ALA A 60 -2.06 5.03 4.19
N VAL A 61 -1.13 4.09 4.33
CA VAL A 61 -1.41 2.67 4.06
C VAL A 61 -2.43 2.12 5.05
N LEU A 62 -2.30 2.46 6.32
CA LEU A 62 -3.23 2.03 7.36
C LEU A 62 -4.63 2.56 7.10
N GLN A 63 -4.75 3.82 6.70
CA GLN A 63 -6.06 4.42 6.38
C GLN A 63 -6.71 3.72 5.19
N ALA A 64 -5.91 3.34 4.19
CA ALA A 64 -6.43 2.56 3.06
C ALA A 64 -6.98 1.22 3.53
N ALA A 65 -6.27 0.54 4.42
CA ALA A 65 -6.72 -0.74 4.97
C ALA A 65 -8.03 -0.59 5.72
N ARG A 66 -8.18 0.48 6.49
CA ARG A 66 -9.41 0.76 7.23
C ARG A 66 -10.57 1.07 6.29
N ALA A 67 -10.30 1.83 5.23
CA ALA A 67 -11.32 2.12 4.22
C ALA A 67 -11.80 0.84 3.55
N ALA A 68 -10.89 -0.08 3.27
CA ALA A 68 -11.25 -1.38 2.69
C ALA A 68 -12.16 -2.16 3.62
N GLN A 69 -11.83 -2.22 4.91
CA GLN A 69 -12.67 -2.90 5.89
C GLN A 69 -14.08 -2.32 5.93
N ALA A 70 -14.19 -1.01 5.92
CA ALA A 70 -15.48 -0.34 5.98
C ALA A 70 -16.36 -0.64 4.78
N LYS A 71 -15.75 -0.98 3.65
CA LYS A 71 -16.45 -1.29 2.40
C LYS A 71 -16.56 -2.79 2.12
N ASN A 72 -16.06 -3.63 3.03
CA ASN A 72 -15.94 -5.07 2.80
C ASN A 72 -15.09 -5.39 1.57
N ALA A 73 -14.11 -4.55 1.27
CA ALA A 73 -13.15 -4.79 0.20
C ALA A 73 -11.91 -5.46 0.77
N GLU A 74 -11.08 -6.04 -0.10
CA GLU A 74 -9.82 -6.64 0.31
C GLU A 74 -8.68 -5.68 -0.01
N PHE A 75 -7.76 -5.54 0.93
CA PHE A 75 -6.57 -4.75 0.74
C PHE A 75 -5.35 -5.54 1.23
N ALA A 76 -4.31 -5.58 0.40
CA ALA A 76 -3.08 -6.26 0.76
C ALA A 76 -1.88 -5.39 0.40
N VAL A 77 -0.78 -5.61 1.10
CA VAL A 77 0.50 -4.97 0.81
C VAL A 77 1.46 -6.07 0.38
N CYS A 78 2.15 -5.84 -0.71
CA CYS A 78 2.99 -6.88 -1.31
C CYS A 78 4.40 -6.41 -1.59
N SER A 79 5.29 -7.39 -1.62
CA SER A 79 6.64 -7.20 -2.14
C SER A 79 7.38 -6.04 -1.48
N LEU A 80 7.34 -6.00 -0.15
CA LEU A 80 8.03 -4.94 0.59
C LEU A 80 9.52 -4.95 0.27
N SER A 81 10.06 -3.79 -0.11
CA SER A 81 11.49 -3.63 -0.24
C SER A 81 12.13 -3.79 1.15
N PRO A 82 13.42 -4.20 1.24
CA PRO A 82 14.04 -4.42 2.55
C PRO A 82 13.95 -3.24 3.52
N PRO A 83 14.24 -1.99 3.11
CA PRO A 83 14.12 -0.87 4.05
C PRO A 83 12.68 -0.61 4.51
N VAL A 84 11.71 -0.83 3.63
CA VAL A 84 10.30 -0.63 3.96
C VAL A 84 9.80 -1.75 4.86
N LYS A 85 10.21 -2.99 4.57
CA LYS A 85 9.84 -4.13 5.41
C LYS A 85 10.31 -3.92 6.85
N LYS A 86 11.51 -3.39 7.01
CA LYS A 86 12.05 -3.12 8.35
C LYS A 86 11.17 -2.15 9.12
N VAL A 87 10.68 -1.10 8.46
CA VAL A 87 9.80 -0.12 9.08
C VAL A 87 8.47 -0.74 9.45
N PHE A 88 7.90 -1.57 8.58
CA PHE A 88 6.65 -2.28 8.86
C PHE A 88 6.81 -3.21 10.06
N ASP A 89 7.92 -3.94 10.13
CA ASP A 89 8.19 -4.86 11.24
C ASP A 89 8.33 -4.09 12.55
N MET A 90 9.03 -2.96 12.54
CA MET A 90 9.25 -2.16 13.74
C MET A 90 7.97 -1.49 14.25
N SER A 91 7.08 -1.14 13.35
CA SER A 91 5.82 -0.46 13.70
C SER A 91 4.71 -1.43 14.12
N GLY A 92 4.91 -2.74 13.90
CA GLY A 92 3.89 -3.73 14.19
C GLY A 92 2.75 -3.78 13.18
N LEU A 93 2.84 -3.02 12.10
CA LEU A 93 1.79 -3.00 11.08
C LEU A 93 1.59 -4.34 10.40
N HIS A 94 2.62 -5.17 10.35
CA HIS A 94 2.50 -6.50 9.76
C HIS A 94 1.48 -7.38 10.52
N GLN A 95 1.14 -7.03 11.75
CA GLN A 95 0.13 -7.76 12.52
C GLN A 95 -1.29 -7.30 12.21
N ILE A 96 -1.43 -6.11 11.64
CA ILE A 96 -2.73 -5.51 11.33
C ILE A 96 -3.06 -5.64 9.86
N LEU A 97 -2.04 -5.51 9.00
CA LEU A 97 -2.20 -5.51 7.56
C LEU A 97 -1.92 -6.89 6.99
N ARG A 98 -2.64 -7.22 5.92
CA ARG A 98 -2.37 -8.43 5.15
C ARG A 98 -1.14 -8.16 4.28
N ILE A 99 -0.03 -8.82 4.57
CA ILE A 99 1.21 -8.65 3.84
C ILE A 99 1.57 -9.95 3.13
N GLN A 100 1.83 -9.86 1.84
CA GLN A 100 2.22 -11.01 1.03
C GLN A 100 3.54 -10.72 0.34
N GLY A 101 4.38 -11.75 0.18
CA GLY A 101 5.70 -11.60 -0.40
C GLY A 101 5.69 -11.35 -1.88
N GLU A 102 4.69 -11.84 -2.59
CA GLU A 102 4.58 -11.75 -4.04
C GLU A 102 3.20 -11.33 -4.47
N LEU A 103 3.12 -10.80 -5.69
CA LEU A 103 1.86 -10.55 -6.32
C LEU A 103 1.19 -11.83 -6.79
N PRO A 104 -0.07 -11.85 -6.82
CA PRO A 104 -0.89 -10.89 -6.74
C PRO A 104 -1.07 -11.26 -5.82
N CYS A 105 -0.55 -10.60 -5.00
CA CYS A 105 -0.70 -10.87 -3.78
C CYS A 105 -1.75 -11.76 -3.88
#